data_901ff869ad3ef3456c5a88af244be7d7
#
_entry.id   901ff869ad3ef3456c5a88af244be7d7
#
_cell.length_a   1.000
_cell.length_b   1.000
_cell.length_c   1.000
_cell.angle_alpha   90.00
_cell.angle_beta   90.00
_cell.angle_gamma   90.00
#
_symmetry.space_group_name_H-M   'P 1'
#
loop_
_entity.id
_entity.type
_entity.pdbx_description
1 polymer ?
#
loop_
_entity_poly.entity_id
_entity_poly.type
_entity_poly.pdbx_seq_one_letter_code
_entity_poly.pdbx_strand_id
1 'polypeptide(L)'
;MKETVALIHGLGRAPISFLPMRLAFEAVGYATIEPIYFPFRTNRAAITRRLVGMMPREGRVHLVGHSLGGILSLSVMEQLPVARRGRIVQLGSPNLGAPAAAKAEAMEALFGDLIHELARKGPPPPAGVSLAAIAGNRSISAFSWMNGLTEPNDGLVAVSSA
;
A
#
# COMPACT_ATOMS: atom_id res chain seq x y z
N MET A 1 25.05 8.66 1.67
CA MET A 1 24.20 7.67 2.39
C MET A 1 23.36 6.94 1.36
N LYS A 2 23.18 5.63 1.50
CA LYS A 2 22.35 4.81 0.61
C LYS A 2 20.88 5.20 0.77
N GLU A 3 20.16 5.44 -0.33
CA GLU A 3 18.71 5.63 -0.27
C GLU A 3 18.02 4.28 0.01
N THR A 4 16.94 4.30 0.77
CA THR A 4 16.23 3.08 1.17
C THR A 4 14.88 3.00 0.47
N VAL A 5 14.52 1.81 -0.01
CA VAL A 5 13.18 1.49 -0.50
C VAL A 5 12.48 0.61 0.54
N ALA A 6 11.39 1.09 1.10
CA ALA A 6 10.52 0.29 1.97
C ALA A 6 9.38 -0.31 1.14
N LEU A 7 9.24 -1.64 1.20
CA LEU A 7 8.24 -2.43 0.48
C LEU A 7 7.10 -2.80 1.43
N ILE A 8 5.93 -2.18 1.25
CA ILE A 8 4.79 -2.29 2.18
C ILE A 8 3.72 -3.18 1.55
N HIS A 9 3.52 -4.37 2.12
CA HIS A 9 2.58 -5.36 1.58
C HIS A 9 1.11 -4.97 1.77
N GLY A 10 0.23 -5.60 1.01
CA GLY A 10 -1.21 -5.44 1.12
C GLY A 10 -1.85 -6.39 2.11
N LEU A 11 -3.17 -6.30 2.21
CA LEU A 11 -4.01 -7.18 3.01
C LEU A 11 -3.84 -8.64 2.55
N GLY A 12 -3.72 -9.58 3.48
CA GLY A 12 -3.55 -11.01 3.17
C GLY A 12 -2.23 -11.36 2.46
N ARG A 13 -1.26 -10.45 2.44
CA ARG A 13 0.07 -10.67 1.87
C ARG A 13 1.14 -10.64 2.97
N ALA A 14 2.31 -11.18 2.64
CA ALA A 14 3.49 -11.18 3.50
C ALA A 14 4.68 -10.54 2.76
N PRO A 15 5.72 -10.08 3.47
CA PRO A 15 6.91 -9.47 2.88
C PRO A 15 7.53 -10.29 1.75
N ILE A 16 7.52 -11.62 1.86
CA ILE A 16 8.07 -12.52 0.84
C ILE A 16 7.50 -12.29 -0.57
N SER A 17 6.29 -11.72 -0.68
CA SER A 17 5.69 -11.39 -1.98
C SER A 17 6.48 -10.34 -2.76
N PHE A 18 7.34 -9.58 -2.09
CA PHE A 18 8.20 -8.57 -2.69
C PHE A 18 9.62 -9.07 -3.02
N LEU A 19 9.94 -10.34 -2.74
CA LEU A 19 11.29 -10.87 -2.93
C LEU A 19 11.92 -10.54 -4.30
N PRO A 20 11.24 -10.73 -5.46
CA PRO A 20 11.82 -10.36 -6.75
C PRO A 20 12.12 -8.86 -6.87
N MET A 21 11.22 -8.02 -6.37
CA MET A 21 11.38 -6.57 -6.40
C MET A 21 12.49 -6.10 -5.45
N ARG A 22 12.59 -6.69 -4.27
CA ARG A 22 13.70 -6.46 -3.34
C ARG A 22 15.03 -6.70 -4.00
N LEU A 23 15.20 -7.89 -4.59
CA LEU A 23 16.45 -8.26 -5.28
C LEU A 23 16.78 -7.29 -6.42
N ALA A 24 15.78 -6.84 -7.19
CA ALA A 24 15.97 -5.87 -8.25
C ALA A 24 16.45 -4.50 -7.71
N PHE A 25 15.86 -3.99 -6.62
CA PHE A 25 16.30 -2.74 -6.01
C PHE A 25 17.71 -2.84 -5.41
N GLU A 26 18.03 -3.95 -4.75
CA GLU A 26 19.35 -4.20 -4.18
C GLU A 26 20.43 -4.27 -5.28
N ALA A 27 20.10 -4.91 -6.42
CA ALA A 27 21.00 -5.00 -7.57
C ALA A 27 21.36 -3.64 -8.18
N VAL A 28 20.47 -2.65 -8.10
CA VAL A 28 20.73 -1.29 -8.59
C VAL A 28 21.19 -0.32 -7.48
N GLY A 29 21.53 -0.85 -6.30
CA GLY A 29 22.24 -0.12 -5.26
C GLY A 29 21.40 0.50 -4.15
N TYR A 30 20.08 0.30 -4.12
CA TYR A 30 19.26 0.70 -2.96
C TYR A 30 19.47 -0.23 -1.77
N ALA A 31 19.27 0.31 -0.57
CA ALA A 31 18.95 -0.52 0.59
C ALA A 31 17.45 -0.85 0.56
N THR A 32 17.05 -2.01 1.05
CA THR A 32 15.64 -2.38 1.13
C THR A 32 15.22 -2.74 2.55
N ILE A 33 13.98 -2.45 2.89
CA ILE A 33 13.31 -2.95 4.09
C ILE A 33 11.91 -3.44 3.74
N GLU A 34 11.48 -4.48 4.42
CA GLU A 34 10.17 -5.09 4.26
C GLU A 34 9.47 -5.12 5.64
N PRO A 35 8.89 -3.99 6.09
CA PRO A 35 8.30 -3.90 7.41
C PRO A 35 7.12 -4.85 7.56
N ILE A 36 7.11 -5.59 8.69
CA ILE A 36 6.04 -6.52 9.04
C ILE A 36 5.02 -5.81 9.90
N TYR A 37 3.77 -5.85 9.49
CA TYR A 37 2.64 -5.37 10.28
C TYR A 37 1.45 -6.32 10.17
N PHE A 38 0.59 -6.27 11.16
CA PHE A 38 -0.61 -7.11 11.24
C PHE A 38 -1.85 -6.20 11.14
N PRO A 39 -2.67 -6.34 10.08
CA PRO A 39 -3.81 -5.46 9.84
C PRO A 39 -5.08 -5.91 10.57
N PHE A 40 -4.98 -6.77 11.58
CA PHE A 40 -6.13 -7.32 12.27
C PHE A 40 -6.62 -6.43 13.41
N ARG A 41 -7.93 -6.15 13.45
CA ARG A 41 -8.61 -5.39 14.51
C ARG A 41 -7.88 -4.08 14.89
N THR A 42 -7.50 -3.32 13.87
CA THR A 42 -6.70 -2.11 14.01
C THR A 42 -7.22 -1.03 13.06
N ASN A 43 -6.61 0.14 13.09
CA ASN A 43 -6.89 1.23 12.17
C ASN A 43 -5.61 1.71 11.45
N ARG A 44 -5.80 2.47 10.39
CA ARG A 44 -4.70 3.01 9.58
C ARG A 44 -3.70 3.81 10.41
N ALA A 45 -4.16 4.63 11.34
CA ALA A 45 -3.29 5.47 12.14
C ALA A 45 -2.33 4.65 13.04
N ALA A 46 -2.81 3.57 13.65
CA ALA A 46 -1.99 2.69 14.46
C ALA A 46 -0.93 1.95 13.63
N ILE A 47 -1.31 1.42 12.46
CA ILE A 47 -0.37 0.78 11.54
C ILE A 47 0.67 1.80 11.05
N THR A 48 0.24 3.00 10.65
CA THR A 48 1.14 4.04 10.16
C THR A 48 2.21 4.39 11.20
N ARG A 49 1.83 4.63 12.47
CA ARG A 49 2.80 4.90 13.55
C ARG A 49 3.82 3.78 13.71
N ARG A 50 3.37 2.52 13.65
CA ARG A 50 4.25 1.36 13.72
C ARG A 50 5.23 1.32 12.54
N LEU A 51 4.74 1.51 11.32
CA LEU A 51 5.55 1.54 10.11
C LEU A 51 6.58 2.68 10.15
N VAL A 52 6.20 3.88 10.56
CA VAL A 52 7.12 5.01 10.72
C VAL A 52 8.25 4.68 11.69
N GLY A 53 7.95 3.99 12.80
CA GLY A 53 8.95 3.55 13.78
C GLY A 53 9.94 2.51 13.22
N MET A 54 9.60 1.82 12.13
CA MET A 54 10.46 0.86 11.45
C MET A 54 11.31 1.47 10.33
N MET A 55 11.02 2.72 9.92
CA MET A 55 11.81 3.39 8.89
C MET A 55 13.23 3.68 9.39
N PRO A 56 14.26 3.61 8.52
CA PRO A 56 15.61 4.03 8.87
C PRO A 56 15.59 5.42 9.50
N ARG A 57 16.45 5.69 10.43
CA ARG A 57 16.51 7.01 11.09
C ARG A 57 17.17 8.07 10.22
N GLU A 58 17.99 7.65 9.26
CA GLU A 58 18.77 8.53 8.38
C GLU A 58 18.55 8.17 6.91
N GLY A 59 18.91 9.10 6.03
CA GLY A 59 18.80 8.94 4.60
C GLY A 59 17.38 9.14 4.07
N ARG A 60 17.28 9.17 2.75
CA ARG A 60 16.00 9.31 2.03
C ARG A 60 15.30 7.96 1.95
N VAL A 61 13.99 7.96 2.16
CA VAL A 61 13.14 6.77 2.13
C VAL A 61 12.15 6.88 0.98
N HIS A 62 12.18 5.91 0.08
CA HIS A 62 11.17 5.69 -0.95
C HIS A 62 10.22 4.61 -0.48
N LEU A 63 8.96 4.67 -0.89
CA LEU A 63 7.94 3.70 -0.51
C LEU A 63 7.36 3.04 -1.75
N VAL A 64 7.30 1.72 -1.75
CA VAL A 64 6.55 0.93 -2.73
C VAL A 64 5.49 0.16 -1.97
N GLY A 65 4.23 0.44 -2.25
CA GLY A 65 3.11 -0.19 -1.55
C GLY A 65 2.17 -0.93 -2.48
N HIS A 66 1.80 -2.14 -2.10
CA HIS A 66 0.80 -2.93 -2.82
C HIS A 66 -0.55 -2.82 -2.11
N SER A 67 -1.62 -2.50 -2.85
CA SER A 67 -3.00 -2.45 -2.33
C SER A 67 -3.10 -1.55 -1.07
N LEU A 68 -3.53 -2.07 0.08
CA LEU A 68 -3.50 -1.37 1.38
C LEU A 68 -2.13 -0.72 1.66
N GLY A 69 -1.04 -1.42 1.33
CA GLY A 69 0.32 -0.90 1.52
C GLY A 69 0.58 0.42 0.80
N GLY A 70 -0.04 0.63 -0.37
CA GLY A 70 0.05 1.90 -1.08
C GLY A 70 -0.70 3.04 -0.39
N ILE A 71 -1.87 2.77 0.19
CA ILE A 71 -2.59 3.75 1.00
C ILE A 71 -1.80 4.10 2.28
N LEU A 72 -1.23 3.09 2.92
CA LEU A 72 -0.35 3.28 4.10
C LEU A 72 0.90 4.09 3.75
N SER A 73 1.46 3.91 2.55
CA SER A 73 2.63 4.66 2.08
C SER A 73 2.39 6.17 2.06
N LEU A 74 1.20 6.63 1.70
CA LEU A 74 0.83 8.05 1.76
C LEU A 74 0.91 8.57 3.20
N SER A 75 0.29 7.86 4.13
CA SER A 75 0.26 8.23 5.55
C SER A 75 1.64 8.14 6.23
N VAL A 76 2.45 7.15 5.86
CA VAL A 76 3.83 7.01 6.36
C VAL A 76 4.69 8.15 5.84
N MET A 77 4.65 8.44 4.55
CA MET A 77 5.45 9.51 3.94
C MET A 77 5.13 10.88 4.55
N GLU A 78 3.85 11.14 4.86
CA GLU A 78 3.43 12.39 5.51
C GLU A 78 4.05 12.57 6.90
N GLN A 79 4.26 11.49 7.65
CA GLN A 79 4.87 11.54 8.98
C GLN A 79 6.40 11.54 8.97
N LEU A 80 7.05 11.31 7.83
CA LEU A 80 8.50 11.45 7.74
C LEU A 80 8.92 12.92 7.66
N PRO A 81 10.09 13.27 8.23
CA PRO A 81 10.70 14.60 8.03
C PRO A 81 10.84 14.92 6.54
N VAL A 82 10.52 16.14 6.13
CA VAL A 82 10.52 16.55 4.71
C VAL A 82 11.85 16.22 4.00
N ALA A 83 12.99 16.47 4.66
CA ALA A 83 14.31 16.19 4.11
C ALA A 83 14.57 14.69 3.82
N ARG A 84 13.75 13.80 4.40
CA ARG A 84 13.86 12.34 4.24
C ARG A 84 12.83 11.75 3.29
N ARG A 85 11.87 12.56 2.85
CA ARG A 85 10.83 12.12 1.92
C ARG A 85 11.42 11.82 0.55
N GLY A 86 11.21 10.60 0.07
CA GLY A 86 11.56 10.13 -1.26
C GLY A 86 10.35 10.15 -2.19
N ARG A 87 10.20 9.09 -2.97
CA ARG A 87 9.10 8.88 -3.93
C ARG A 87 8.17 7.79 -3.43
N ILE A 88 6.94 7.79 -3.92
CA ILE A 88 5.97 6.73 -3.67
C ILE A 88 5.62 6.05 -4.98
N VAL A 89 5.59 4.72 -4.99
CA VAL A 89 5.02 3.91 -6.06
C VAL A 89 3.91 3.03 -5.47
N GLN A 90 2.73 3.11 -6.03
CA GLN A 90 1.58 2.31 -5.63
C GLN A 90 1.29 1.24 -6.69
N LEU A 91 1.03 0.02 -6.23
CA LEU A 91 0.71 -1.13 -7.08
C LEU A 91 -0.70 -1.60 -6.73
N GLY A 92 -1.67 -1.38 -7.62
CA GLY A 92 -3.06 -1.78 -7.43
C GLY A 92 -3.67 -1.25 -6.13
N SER A 93 -3.43 0.01 -5.79
CA SER A 93 -3.92 0.61 -4.55
C SER A 93 -5.25 1.32 -4.78
N PRO A 94 -6.28 1.11 -3.94
CA PRO A 94 -7.60 1.70 -4.12
C PRO A 94 -7.63 3.16 -3.64
N ASN A 95 -7.06 4.07 -4.39
CA ASN A 95 -6.96 5.49 -4.03
C ASN A 95 -8.32 6.19 -3.94
N LEU A 96 -9.28 5.79 -4.76
CA LEU A 96 -10.66 6.29 -4.71
C LEU A 96 -11.60 5.39 -3.87
N GLY A 97 -11.02 4.39 -3.20
CA GLY A 97 -11.73 3.44 -2.38
C GLY A 97 -12.06 2.12 -3.08
N ALA A 98 -12.31 1.10 -2.29
CA ALA A 98 -12.76 -0.23 -2.73
C ALA A 98 -14.08 -0.59 -2.03
N PRO A 99 -15.23 -0.12 -2.52
CA PRO A 99 -16.53 -0.36 -1.86
C PRO A 99 -16.86 -1.84 -1.66
N ALA A 100 -16.35 -2.71 -2.54
CA ALA A 100 -16.53 -4.15 -2.42
C ALA A 100 -15.87 -4.72 -1.15
N ALA A 101 -14.80 -4.10 -0.64
CA ALA A 101 -14.12 -4.54 0.57
C ALA A 101 -15.01 -4.44 1.82
N ALA A 102 -15.89 -3.45 1.88
CA ALA A 102 -16.78 -3.22 3.02
C ALA A 102 -18.03 -4.11 3.06
N LYS A 103 -18.33 -4.85 1.98
CA LYS A 103 -19.57 -5.65 1.88
C LYS A 103 -19.47 -7.03 2.54
N ALA A 104 -18.32 -7.44 3.00
CA ALA A 104 -18.12 -8.76 3.60
C ALA A 104 -18.04 -8.65 5.12
N GLU A 105 -19.08 -9.06 5.84
CA GLU A 105 -19.11 -9.10 7.32
C GLU A 105 -17.90 -9.84 7.92
N ALA A 106 -17.44 -10.91 7.26
CA ALA A 106 -16.25 -11.64 7.68
C ALA A 106 -14.98 -10.78 7.63
N MET A 107 -14.89 -9.85 6.69
CA MET A 107 -13.76 -8.92 6.56
C MET A 107 -13.78 -7.88 7.68
N GLU A 108 -14.95 -7.37 8.04
CA GLU A 108 -15.11 -6.46 9.18
C GLU A 108 -14.72 -7.14 10.50
N ALA A 109 -15.17 -8.36 10.72
CA ALA A 109 -14.83 -9.14 11.91
C ALA A 109 -13.30 -9.36 12.07
N LEU A 110 -12.57 -9.52 10.96
CA LEU A 110 -11.12 -9.74 10.95
C LEU A 110 -10.33 -8.44 11.05
N PHE A 111 -10.71 -7.40 10.31
CA PHE A 111 -9.91 -6.20 10.09
C PHE A 111 -10.45 -4.94 10.80
N GLY A 112 -11.68 -5.01 11.33
CA GLY A 112 -12.30 -3.88 12.05
C GLY A 112 -12.41 -2.63 11.17
N ASP A 113 -12.18 -1.47 11.77
CA ASP A 113 -12.32 -0.16 11.10
C ASP A 113 -11.47 0.00 9.84
N LEU A 114 -10.38 -0.75 9.73
CA LEU A 114 -9.48 -0.67 8.58
C LEU A 114 -10.18 -0.98 7.26
N ILE A 115 -11.14 -1.91 7.26
CA ILE A 115 -11.86 -2.29 6.04
C ILE A 115 -12.79 -1.16 5.57
N HIS A 116 -13.41 -0.44 6.50
CA HIS A 116 -14.23 0.73 6.18
C HIS A 116 -13.39 1.91 5.68
N GLU A 117 -12.17 2.06 6.21
CA GLU A 117 -11.23 3.06 5.72
C GLU A 117 -10.77 2.77 4.29
N LEU A 118 -10.58 1.48 3.92
CA LEU A 118 -10.26 1.07 2.55
C LEU A 118 -11.42 1.27 1.56
N ALA A 119 -12.66 1.23 2.03
CA ALA A 119 -13.82 1.48 1.20
C ALA A 119 -13.97 2.96 0.80
N ARG A 120 -13.27 3.84 1.49
CA ARG A 120 -13.31 5.30 1.28
C ARG A 120 -12.10 5.76 0.47
N LYS A 121 -12.21 6.98 -0.08
CA LYS A 121 -11.08 7.66 -0.73
C LYS A 121 -9.88 7.75 0.23
N GLY A 122 -8.71 7.35 -0.28
CA GLY A 122 -7.46 7.44 0.44
C GLY A 122 -7.02 8.89 0.73
N PRO A 123 -6.00 9.09 1.56
CA PRO A 123 -5.44 10.40 1.81
C PRO A 123 -4.79 10.97 0.54
N PRO A 124 -4.71 12.29 0.38
CA PRO A 124 -3.98 12.90 -0.72
C PRO A 124 -2.47 12.58 -0.61
N PRO A 125 -1.73 12.61 -1.72
CA PRO A 125 -0.28 12.51 -1.67
C PRO A 125 0.31 13.69 -0.88
N PRO A 126 1.37 13.46 -0.09
CA PRO A 126 2.04 14.53 0.64
C PRO A 126 2.62 15.58 -0.30
N ALA A 127 2.55 16.84 0.08
CA ALA A 127 3.05 17.95 -0.73
C ALA A 127 4.55 17.77 -1.08
N GLY A 128 4.90 18.00 -2.34
CA GLY A 128 6.27 17.89 -2.84
C GLY A 128 6.79 16.47 -3.02
N VAL A 129 5.95 15.44 -2.83
CA VAL A 129 6.32 14.03 -3.02
C VAL A 129 5.83 13.56 -4.40
N SER A 130 6.75 13.00 -5.20
CA SER A 130 6.38 12.35 -6.46
C SER A 130 5.69 11.04 -6.19
N LEU A 131 4.51 10.85 -6.78
CA LEU A 131 3.70 9.64 -6.71
C LEU A 131 3.51 9.05 -8.10
N ALA A 132 3.71 7.74 -8.22
CA ALA A 132 3.28 6.95 -9.37
C ALA A 132 2.30 5.86 -8.91
N ALA A 133 1.20 5.70 -9.63
CA ALA A 133 0.25 4.60 -9.42
C ALA A 133 0.27 3.67 -10.65
N ILE A 134 0.37 2.37 -10.39
CA ILE A 134 0.34 1.31 -11.39
C ILE A 134 -0.90 0.47 -11.13
N ALA A 135 -1.83 0.44 -12.07
CA ALA A 135 -3.05 -0.34 -12.00
C ALA A 135 -2.97 -1.57 -12.90
N GLY A 136 -3.45 -2.70 -12.39
CA GLY A 136 -3.67 -3.89 -13.20
C GLY A 136 -4.98 -3.77 -13.98
N ASN A 137 -4.97 -4.11 -15.27
CA ASN A 137 -6.14 -4.06 -16.15
C ASN A 137 -6.64 -5.45 -16.61
N ARG A 138 -6.06 -6.51 -16.07
CA ARG A 138 -6.45 -7.90 -16.36
C ARG A 138 -6.75 -8.66 -15.09
N SER A 139 -7.99 -9.00 -14.91
CA SER A 139 -8.39 -9.93 -13.86
C SER A 139 -8.17 -11.37 -14.30
N ILE A 140 -7.42 -12.12 -13.52
CA ILE A 140 -7.19 -13.57 -13.70
C ILE A 140 -8.06 -14.40 -12.74
N SER A 141 -8.91 -13.77 -11.95
CA SER A 141 -9.68 -14.46 -10.92
C SER A 141 -11.18 -14.29 -11.09
N ALA A 142 -11.93 -15.31 -10.67
CA ALA A 142 -13.38 -15.24 -10.52
C ALA A 142 -13.84 -14.15 -9.53
N PHE A 143 -12.92 -13.59 -8.75
CA PHE A 143 -13.21 -12.57 -7.75
C PHE A 143 -13.73 -11.24 -8.33
N SER A 144 -13.32 -10.86 -9.56
CA SER A 144 -13.85 -9.64 -10.19
C SER A 144 -15.34 -9.73 -10.44
N TRP A 145 -15.82 -10.90 -10.90
CA TRP A 145 -17.23 -11.16 -11.11
C TRP A 145 -18.01 -11.14 -9.78
N MET A 146 -17.48 -11.76 -8.73
CA MET A 146 -18.11 -11.76 -7.40
C MET A 146 -18.17 -10.36 -6.78
N ASN A 147 -17.20 -9.49 -7.10
CA ASN A 147 -17.15 -8.12 -6.61
C ASN A 147 -17.96 -7.13 -7.47
N GLY A 148 -18.60 -7.60 -8.57
CA GLY A 148 -19.41 -6.77 -9.47
C GLY A 148 -18.59 -5.72 -10.24
N LEU A 149 -17.29 -5.96 -10.44
CA LEU A 149 -16.41 -5.06 -11.21
C LEU A 149 -16.61 -5.32 -12.70
N THR A 150 -17.21 -4.34 -13.39
CA THR A 150 -17.50 -4.40 -14.85
C THR A 150 -16.48 -3.65 -15.69
N GLU A 151 -15.68 -2.77 -15.08
CA GLU A 151 -14.62 -2.02 -15.74
C GLU A 151 -13.26 -2.75 -15.67
N PRO A 152 -12.23 -2.34 -16.45
CA PRO A 152 -10.90 -2.90 -16.33
C PRO A 152 -10.41 -2.88 -14.88
N ASN A 153 -9.93 -4.03 -14.38
CA ASN A 153 -9.54 -4.24 -12.99
C ASN A 153 -8.50 -5.36 -12.86
N ASP A 154 -7.88 -5.48 -11.69
CA ASP A 154 -6.95 -6.56 -11.34
C ASP A 154 -7.60 -7.74 -10.60
N GLY A 155 -8.92 -7.70 -10.45
CA GLY A 155 -9.73 -8.66 -9.69
C GLY A 155 -10.24 -8.13 -8.36
N LEU A 156 -9.66 -7.06 -7.82
CA LEU A 156 -10.02 -6.45 -6.53
C LEU A 156 -10.17 -4.92 -6.64
N VAL A 157 -9.35 -4.27 -7.46
CA VAL A 157 -9.31 -2.82 -7.61
C VAL A 157 -9.56 -2.46 -9.07
N ALA A 158 -10.52 -1.58 -9.32
CA ALA A 158 -10.76 -1.03 -10.64
C ALA A 158 -9.63 -0.06 -11.04
N VAL A 159 -9.30 -0.03 -12.34
CA VAL A 159 -8.28 0.91 -12.86
C VAL A 159 -8.65 2.35 -12.54
N SER A 160 -9.94 2.70 -12.59
CA SER A 160 -10.44 4.03 -12.25
C SER A 160 -10.28 4.39 -10.76
N SER A 161 -10.09 3.39 -9.90
CA SER A 161 -9.93 3.57 -8.45
C SER A 161 -8.47 3.57 -8.00
N ALA A 162 -7.54 3.18 -8.86
CA ALA A 162 -6.12 3.03 -8.49
C ALA A 162 -5.33 4.34 -8.47
#